data_b0a1102348529164ca80b171944be0dc
#
_entry.id   b0a1102348529164ca80b171944be0dc
#
_cell.length_a   1.000
_cell.length_b   1.000
_cell.length_c   1.000
_cell.angle_alpha   90.00
_cell.angle_beta   90.00
_cell.angle_gamma   90.00
#
_symmetry.space_group_name_H-M   'P 1'
#
loop_
_entity.id
_entity.type
_entity.pdbx_description
1 polymer ?
#
loop_
_entity_poly.entity_id
_entity_poly.type
_entity_poly.pdbx_seq_one_letter_code
_entity_poly.pdbx_strand_id
1 'polypeptide(L)'
;MVKPDLNDFAWFVHVVEQGGFAAAGRALDEPKSKLSRRIAQLEEQLGVRLIQRTTRQFNVTEVGHTFYEHCKAMLVEAQAAQDAIAALQVEPRGVVKLTCPVTLLHVHVGPMLAKFMARYSDVTLQLEATNRRVDVVGEGVDIAIRVRPRPIEDSDLVMRVLADRAHRLFASPALIARMGTPTAPSELSRWPGLSLSAGKHIHRWELYGPQGARAEVHFTPRFITTDMLALREAAIAGVGAVQLPILMAKEQLAAGELVALLEGWEPRREVIHAVFPSRRGLLPSVRALVDFLTDEYARMAEE
;
A
#
# COMPACT_ATOMS: atom_id res chain seq x y z
N MET A 1 -8.30 37.52 14.82
CA MET A 1 -7.88 36.89 13.55
C MET A 1 -9.13 36.34 12.89
N VAL A 2 -9.57 36.88 11.75
CA VAL A 2 -10.74 36.38 11.01
C VAL A 2 -10.36 35.01 10.42
N LYS A 3 -11.16 33.97 10.73
CA LYS A 3 -10.93 32.64 10.13
C LYS A 3 -11.18 32.75 8.62
N PRO A 4 -10.24 32.29 7.78
CA PRO A 4 -10.44 32.29 6.32
C PRO A 4 -11.64 31.39 5.95
N ASP A 5 -12.39 31.78 4.93
CA ASP A 5 -13.47 30.99 4.37
C ASP A 5 -12.91 29.81 3.58
N LEU A 6 -13.25 28.57 3.97
CA LEU A 6 -12.77 27.37 3.29
C LEU A 6 -13.22 27.27 1.82
N ASN A 7 -14.31 27.98 1.45
CA ASN A 7 -14.71 28.08 0.05
C ASN A 7 -13.66 28.84 -0.79
N ASP A 8 -12.93 29.80 -0.21
CA ASP A 8 -11.86 30.50 -0.92
C ASP A 8 -10.69 29.56 -1.22
N PHE A 9 -10.42 28.60 -0.35
CA PHE A 9 -9.41 27.57 -0.58
C PHE A 9 -9.81 26.65 -1.75
N ALA A 10 -11.10 26.26 -1.80
CA ALA A 10 -11.62 25.47 -2.91
C ALA A 10 -11.53 26.24 -4.24
N TRP A 11 -11.90 27.51 -4.26
CA TRP A 11 -11.81 28.35 -5.46
C TRP A 11 -10.35 28.56 -5.89
N PHE A 12 -9.42 28.72 -4.95
CA PHE A 12 -8.01 28.82 -5.25
C PHE A 12 -7.49 27.53 -5.95
N VAL A 13 -7.80 26.36 -5.40
CA VAL A 13 -7.46 25.07 -6.03
C VAL A 13 -8.00 24.99 -7.45
N HIS A 14 -9.29 25.30 -7.67
CA HIS A 14 -9.88 25.28 -9.00
C HIS A 14 -9.22 26.27 -9.97
N VAL A 15 -8.86 27.48 -9.51
CA VAL A 15 -8.18 28.47 -10.36
C VAL A 15 -6.79 27.98 -10.78
N VAL A 16 -6.07 27.29 -9.90
CA VAL A 16 -4.76 26.69 -10.20
C VAL A 16 -4.91 25.51 -11.17
N GLU A 17 -5.81 24.58 -10.91
CA GLU A 17 -6.02 23.38 -11.74
C GLU A 17 -6.51 23.72 -13.17
N GLN A 18 -7.32 24.76 -13.31
CA GLN A 18 -7.82 25.21 -14.61
C GLN A 18 -6.85 26.18 -15.35
N GLY A 19 -5.70 26.47 -14.75
CA GLY A 19 -4.69 27.35 -15.35
C GLY A 19 -5.13 28.81 -15.46
N GLY A 20 -6.12 29.24 -14.66
CA GLY A 20 -6.51 30.65 -14.58
C GLY A 20 -7.99 30.93 -14.32
N PHE A 21 -8.27 32.20 -13.98
CA PHE A 21 -9.59 32.65 -13.54
C PHE A 21 -10.71 32.50 -14.58
N ALA A 22 -10.42 32.65 -15.86
CA ALA A 22 -11.43 32.55 -16.91
C ALA A 22 -11.90 31.11 -17.15
N ALA A 23 -10.96 30.16 -17.12
CA ALA A 23 -11.24 28.74 -17.27
C ALA A 23 -11.96 28.20 -16.01
N ALA A 24 -11.47 28.56 -14.82
CA ALA A 24 -12.12 28.21 -13.57
C ALA A 24 -13.56 28.77 -13.45
N GLY A 25 -13.77 30.02 -13.90
CA GLY A 25 -15.11 30.62 -13.91
C GLY A 25 -16.10 29.85 -14.77
N ARG A 26 -15.68 29.38 -15.94
CA ARG A 26 -16.52 28.53 -16.79
C ARG A 26 -16.78 27.15 -16.16
N ALA A 27 -15.79 26.57 -15.52
CA ALA A 27 -15.92 25.24 -14.89
C ALA A 27 -16.83 25.26 -13.64
N LEU A 28 -16.87 26.38 -12.92
CA LEU A 28 -17.65 26.55 -11.69
C LEU A 28 -18.98 27.28 -11.89
N ASP A 29 -19.28 27.71 -13.13
CA ASP A 29 -20.42 28.59 -13.46
C ASP A 29 -20.42 29.88 -12.60
N GLU A 30 -19.23 30.47 -12.42
CA GLU A 30 -19.02 31.64 -11.58
C GLU A 30 -18.31 32.76 -12.35
N PRO A 31 -18.70 34.04 -12.14
CA PRO A 31 -18.06 35.18 -12.77
C PRO A 31 -16.56 35.24 -12.45
N LYS A 32 -15.70 35.39 -13.45
CA LYS A 32 -14.24 35.58 -13.29
C LYS A 32 -13.92 36.68 -12.26
N SER A 33 -14.70 37.77 -12.25
CA SER A 33 -14.53 38.90 -11.33
C SER A 33 -14.77 38.51 -9.86
N LYS A 34 -15.71 37.59 -9.60
CA LYS A 34 -16.01 37.07 -8.26
C LYS A 34 -14.81 36.24 -7.76
N LEU A 35 -14.30 35.30 -8.57
CA LEU A 35 -13.16 34.48 -8.22
C LEU A 35 -11.91 35.35 -7.97
N SER A 36 -11.63 36.31 -8.87
CA SER A 36 -10.48 37.21 -8.71
C SER A 36 -10.53 38.03 -7.44
N ARG A 37 -11.72 38.52 -7.06
CA ARG A 37 -11.93 39.30 -5.83
C ARG A 37 -11.73 38.44 -4.58
N ARG A 38 -12.31 37.22 -4.58
CA ARG A 38 -12.22 36.31 -3.42
C ARG A 38 -10.78 35.85 -3.20
N ILE A 39 -10.05 35.50 -4.26
CA ILE A 39 -8.63 35.14 -4.14
C ILE A 39 -7.79 36.34 -3.68
N ALA A 40 -8.09 37.57 -4.12
CA ALA A 40 -7.41 38.76 -3.62
C ALA A 40 -7.64 38.98 -2.12
N GLN A 41 -8.85 38.77 -1.63
CA GLN A 41 -9.17 38.83 -0.20
C GLN A 41 -8.45 37.74 0.60
N LEU A 42 -8.35 36.52 0.05
CA LEU A 42 -7.59 35.43 0.65
C LEU A 42 -6.09 35.79 0.77
N GLU A 43 -5.48 36.32 -0.30
CA GLU A 43 -4.08 36.78 -0.29
C GLU A 43 -3.85 37.88 0.75
N GLU A 44 -4.78 38.82 0.88
CA GLU A 44 -4.75 39.90 1.90
C GLU A 44 -4.81 39.34 3.32
N GLN A 45 -5.73 38.38 3.57
CA GLN A 45 -5.85 37.72 4.88
C GLN A 45 -4.61 36.90 5.28
N LEU A 46 -4.00 36.24 4.30
CA LEU A 46 -2.77 35.47 4.50
C LEU A 46 -1.50 36.33 4.54
N GLY A 47 -1.58 37.58 4.10
CA GLY A 47 -0.44 38.49 4.01
C GLY A 47 0.60 38.12 2.94
N VAL A 48 0.25 37.23 2.01
CA VAL A 48 1.15 36.74 0.96
C VAL A 48 0.45 36.65 -0.39
N ARG A 49 1.23 36.78 -1.47
CA ARG A 49 0.73 36.55 -2.82
C ARG A 49 0.81 35.08 -3.19
N LEU A 50 -0.33 34.51 -3.59
CA LEU A 50 -0.42 33.12 -4.08
C LEU A 50 -0.32 33.05 -5.60
N ILE A 51 -0.79 34.09 -6.31
CA ILE A 51 -0.79 34.21 -7.78
C ILE A 51 -0.04 35.47 -8.22
N GLN A 52 0.88 35.30 -9.13
CA GLN A 52 1.54 36.44 -9.81
C GLN A 52 0.57 37.04 -10.84
N ARG A 53 0.15 38.29 -10.62
CA ARG A 53 -0.72 39.01 -11.56
C ARG A 53 0.11 39.68 -12.62
N THR A 54 0.44 38.99 -13.71
CA THR A 54 0.91 39.62 -14.93
C THR A 54 -0.17 39.59 -15.99
N THR A 55 -0.27 40.59 -16.82
CA THR A 55 -1.30 40.72 -17.85
C THR A 55 -1.18 39.69 -18.97
N ARG A 56 -0.11 38.91 -19.00
CA ARG A 56 0.24 37.98 -20.09
C ARG A 56 0.30 36.51 -19.72
N GLN A 57 0.50 36.16 -18.45
CA GLN A 57 0.59 34.75 -18.02
C GLN A 57 0.03 34.57 -16.62
N PHE A 58 -0.66 33.43 -16.42
CA PHE A 58 -1.11 32.96 -15.12
C PHE A 58 0.03 32.15 -14.50
N ASN A 59 0.60 32.63 -13.40
CA ASN A 59 1.66 31.93 -12.69
C ASN A 59 1.31 31.87 -11.19
N VAL A 60 1.50 30.70 -10.59
CA VAL A 60 1.38 30.47 -9.15
C VAL A 60 2.75 30.74 -8.52
N THR A 61 2.79 31.40 -7.36
CA THR A 61 4.04 31.63 -6.63
C THR A 61 4.49 30.32 -5.94
N GLU A 62 5.76 30.24 -5.49
CA GLU A 62 6.25 29.09 -4.70
C GLU A 62 5.42 28.87 -3.43
N VAL A 63 5.11 29.94 -2.69
CA VAL A 63 4.19 29.90 -1.54
C VAL A 63 2.79 29.46 -1.97
N GLY A 64 2.34 29.92 -3.16
CA GLY A 64 1.07 29.49 -3.75
C GLY A 64 1.03 28.00 -4.06
N HIS A 65 2.10 27.42 -4.57
CA HIS A 65 2.19 25.96 -4.78
C HIS A 65 2.13 25.18 -3.46
N THR A 66 2.88 25.59 -2.45
CA THR A 66 2.83 24.97 -1.13
C THR A 66 1.42 25.06 -0.54
N PHE A 67 0.78 26.23 -0.64
CA PHE A 67 -0.58 26.43 -0.16
C PHE A 67 -1.61 25.60 -0.96
N TYR A 68 -1.42 25.48 -2.28
CA TYR A 68 -2.24 24.64 -3.15
C TYR A 68 -2.26 23.18 -2.70
N GLU A 69 -1.09 22.59 -2.41
CA GLU A 69 -1.00 21.20 -1.94
C GLU A 69 -1.77 20.98 -0.63
N HIS A 70 -1.66 21.91 0.33
CA HIS A 70 -2.41 21.84 1.58
C HIS A 70 -3.92 22.00 1.36
N CYS A 71 -4.35 22.95 0.52
CA CYS A 71 -5.76 23.13 0.18
C CYS A 71 -6.33 21.91 -0.54
N LYS A 72 -5.58 21.33 -1.46
CA LYS A 72 -5.98 20.11 -2.18
C LYS A 72 -6.16 18.93 -1.21
N ALA A 73 -5.23 18.73 -0.29
CA ALA A 73 -5.34 17.70 0.75
C ALA A 73 -6.59 17.90 1.62
N MET A 74 -6.85 19.14 2.05
CA MET A 74 -8.06 19.48 2.82
C MET A 74 -9.36 19.18 2.07
N LEU A 75 -9.45 19.54 0.78
CA LEU A 75 -10.63 19.25 -0.05
C LEU A 75 -10.84 17.75 -0.24
N VAL A 76 -9.77 16.99 -0.36
CA VAL A 76 -9.82 15.51 -0.42
C VAL A 76 -10.42 14.94 0.88
N GLU A 77 -10.02 15.44 2.04
CA GLU A 77 -10.56 14.98 3.32
C GLU A 77 -12.03 15.43 3.51
N ALA A 78 -12.39 16.65 3.10
CA ALA A 78 -13.77 17.11 3.15
C ALA A 78 -14.67 16.26 2.26
N GLN A 79 -14.25 15.92 1.05
CA GLN A 79 -14.96 15.02 0.15
C GLN A 79 -15.08 13.61 0.75
N ALA A 80 -13.99 13.09 1.35
CA ALA A 80 -14.00 11.79 2.00
C ALA A 80 -15.01 11.72 3.16
N ALA A 81 -15.19 12.83 3.90
CA ALA A 81 -16.20 12.91 4.95
C ALA A 81 -17.64 12.86 4.38
N GLN A 82 -17.91 13.58 3.31
CA GLN A 82 -19.23 13.53 2.62
C GLN A 82 -19.50 12.14 2.04
N ASP A 83 -18.50 11.56 1.40
CA ASP A 83 -18.59 10.22 0.84
C ASP A 83 -18.78 9.15 1.92
N ALA A 84 -18.19 9.31 3.12
CA ALA A 84 -18.39 8.42 4.25
C ALA A 84 -19.88 8.39 4.69
N ILE A 85 -20.53 9.56 4.73
CA ILE A 85 -21.96 9.67 5.04
C ILE A 85 -22.81 9.08 3.91
N ALA A 86 -22.47 9.40 2.65
CA ALA A 86 -23.17 8.83 1.49
C ALA A 86 -23.06 7.30 1.44
N ALA A 87 -21.91 6.73 1.80
CA ALA A 87 -21.68 5.29 1.88
C ALA A 87 -22.53 4.60 2.97
N LEU A 88 -22.93 5.32 4.02
CA LEU A 88 -23.85 4.80 5.04
C LEU A 88 -25.29 4.69 4.53
N GLN A 89 -25.63 5.39 3.45
CA GLN A 89 -26.98 5.47 2.89
C GLN A 89 -27.20 4.57 1.66
N VAL A 90 -26.14 4.05 1.07
CA VAL A 90 -26.20 3.20 -0.14
C VAL A 90 -25.59 1.84 0.18
N GLU A 91 -26.41 0.80 0.11
CA GLU A 91 -25.90 -0.58 0.23
C GLU A 91 -24.85 -0.86 -0.86
N PRO A 92 -23.68 -1.41 -0.47
CA PRO A 92 -22.63 -1.79 -1.41
C PRO A 92 -23.17 -2.77 -2.46
N ARG A 93 -23.03 -2.45 -3.74
CA ARG A 93 -23.52 -3.28 -4.85
C ARG A 93 -22.67 -3.12 -6.10
N GLY A 94 -22.79 -4.07 -7.03
CA GLY A 94 -22.10 -4.04 -8.32
C GLY A 94 -20.79 -4.81 -8.31
N VAL A 95 -20.00 -4.65 -9.38
CA VAL A 95 -18.76 -5.41 -9.60
C VAL A 95 -17.58 -4.65 -9.04
N VAL A 96 -16.71 -5.34 -8.27
CA VAL A 96 -15.41 -4.82 -7.82
C VAL A 96 -14.31 -5.71 -8.41
N LYS A 97 -13.42 -5.10 -9.19
CA LYS A 97 -12.26 -5.75 -9.79
C LYS A 97 -11.04 -5.57 -8.91
N LEU A 98 -10.43 -6.67 -8.46
CA LEU A 98 -9.27 -6.60 -7.60
C LEU A 98 -8.17 -7.57 -7.99
N THR A 99 -6.94 -7.22 -7.64
CA THR A 99 -5.78 -8.12 -7.77
C THR A 99 -5.17 -8.38 -6.40
N CYS A 100 -4.66 -9.60 -6.20
CA CYS A 100 -4.02 -10.01 -4.95
C CYS A 100 -2.85 -10.93 -5.24
N PRO A 101 -1.72 -10.83 -4.50
CA PRO A 101 -0.64 -11.81 -4.57
C PRO A 101 -1.13 -13.21 -4.21
N VAL A 102 -0.71 -14.20 -5.01
CA VAL A 102 -1.24 -15.59 -4.94
C VAL A 102 -1.17 -16.15 -3.53
N THR A 103 -0.01 -16.09 -2.90
CA THR A 103 0.16 -16.62 -1.54
C THR A 103 -0.69 -15.88 -0.52
N LEU A 104 -0.74 -14.54 -0.61
CA LEU A 104 -1.54 -13.72 0.32
C LEU A 104 -3.03 -14.03 0.21
N LEU A 105 -3.50 -14.28 -1.03
CA LEU A 105 -4.87 -14.72 -1.27
C LEU A 105 -5.19 -16.01 -0.54
N HIS A 106 -4.33 -17.03 -0.68
CA HIS A 106 -4.58 -18.34 -0.07
C HIS A 106 -4.52 -18.32 1.45
N VAL A 107 -3.59 -17.55 2.03
CA VAL A 107 -3.34 -17.57 3.47
C VAL A 107 -4.29 -16.65 4.26
N HIS A 108 -4.63 -15.47 3.72
CA HIS A 108 -5.39 -14.45 4.48
C HIS A 108 -6.59 -13.90 3.72
N VAL A 109 -6.35 -13.35 2.51
CA VAL A 109 -7.36 -12.52 1.83
C VAL A 109 -8.56 -13.34 1.37
N GLY A 110 -8.35 -14.58 0.92
CA GLY A 110 -9.43 -15.45 0.45
C GLY A 110 -10.54 -15.67 1.49
N PRO A 111 -10.22 -16.11 2.72
CA PRO A 111 -11.20 -16.20 3.80
C PRO A 111 -11.89 -14.86 4.12
N MET A 112 -11.15 -13.74 4.09
CA MET A 112 -11.74 -12.41 4.31
C MET A 112 -12.73 -12.03 3.21
N LEU A 113 -12.37 -12.26 1.92
CA LEU A 113 -13.27 -12.01 0.81
C LEU A 113 -14.53 -12.86 0.85
N ALA A 114 -14.43 -14.12 1.27
CA ALA A 114 -15.60 -14.99 1.47
C ALA A 114 -16.56 -14.41 2.52
N LYS A 115 -16.04 -13.94 3.66
CA LYS A 115 -16.84 -13.26 4.70
C LYS A 115 -17.47 -11.95 4.17
N PHE A 116 -16.71 -11.19 3.40
CA PHE A 116 -17.21 -9.95 2.78
C PHE A 116 -18.39 -10.23 1.83
N MET A 117 -18.25 -11.19 0.92
CA MET A 117 -19.31 -11.56 -0.02
C MET A 117 -20.55 -12.13 0.69
N ALA A 118 -20.37 -12.87 1.77
CA ALA A 118 -21.50 -13.35 2.58
C ALA A 118 -22.26 -12.21 3.27
N ARG A 119 -21.56 -11.10 3.60
CA ARG A 119 -22.17 -9.90 4.20
C ARG A 119 -22.85 -9.00 3.18
N TYR A 120 -22.32 -8.92 1.95
CA TYR A 120 -22.76 -7.98 0.89
C TYR A 120 -23.17 -8.79 -0.36
N SER A 121 -24.39 -9.32 -0.36
CA SER A 121 -24.92 -10.21 -1.41
C SER A 121 -24.98 -9.58 -2.80
N ASP A 122 -25.12 -8.25 -2.87
CA ASP A 122 -25.25 -7.51 -4.12
C ASP A 122 -23.89 -7.08 -4.72
N VAL A 123 -22.78 -7.49 -4.08
CA VAL A 123 -21.42 -7.25 -4.58
C VAL A 123 -20.90 -8.49 -5.30
N THR A 124 -20.41 -8.31 -6.52
CA THR A 124 -19.66 -9.32 -7.25
C THR A 124 -18.17 -8.97 -7.25
N LEU A 125 -17.31 -9.89 -6.82
CA LEU A 125 -15.87 -9.71 -6.88
C LEU A 125 -15.30 -10.41 -8.12
N GLN A 126 -14.53 -9.66 -8.93
CA GLN A 126 -13.68 -10.20 -10.00
C GLN A 126 -12.22 -10.10 -9.54
N LEU A 127 -11.64 -11.24 -9.15
CA LEU A 127 -10.30 -11.30 -8.59
C LEU A 127 -9.32 -11.96 -9.54
N GLU A 128 -8.21 -11.29 -9.80
CA GLU A 128 -7.02 -11.87 -10.44
C GLU A 128 -5.96 -12.16 -9.37
N ALA A 129 -5.60 -13.45 -9.20
CA ALA A 129 -4.48 -13.85 -8.36
C ALA A 129 -3.17 -13.72 -9.14
N THR A 130 -2.33 -12.75 -8.78
CA THR A 130 -1.10 -12.47 -9.53
C THR A 130 0.01 -11.86 -8.68
N ASN A 131 1.26 -12.25 -8.96
CA ASN A 131 2.46 -11.68 -8.34
C ASN A 131 3.10 -10.57 -9.21
N ARG A 132 2.58 -10.33 -10.42
CA ARG A 132 3.05 -9.22 -11.27
C ARG A 132 2.63 -7.86 -10.72
N ARG A 133 3.33 -6.81 -11.10
CA ARG A 133 2.88 -5.44 -10.85
C ARG A 133 1.78 -5.09 -11.87
N VAL A 134 0.57 -4.85 -11.37
CA VAL A 134 -0.59 -4.47 -12.17
C VAL A 134 -0.63 -2.95 -12.30
N ASP A 135 -0.91 -2.42 -13.48
CA ASP A 135 -1.26 -1.02 -13.68
C ASP A 135 -2.75 -0.83 -13.37
N VAL A 136 -3.04 -0.30 -12.17
CA VAL A 136 -4.41 -0.18 -11.65
C VAL A 136 -5.30 0.64 -12.58
N VAL A 137 -4.77 1.75 -13.11
CA VAL A 137 -5.54 2.65 -13.98
C VAL A 137 -5.65 2.08 -15.41
N GLY A 138 -4.52 1.68 -15.98
CA GLY A 138 -4.46 1.21 -17.36
C GLY A 138 -5.20 -0.11 -17.59
N GLU A 139 -5.27 -0.99 -16.57
CA GLU A 139 -5.95 -2.28 -16.65
C GLU A 139 -7.39 -2.24 -16.10
N GLY A 140 -7.85 -1.07 -15.61
CA GLY A 140 -9.22 -0.89 -15.10
C GLY A 140 -9.52 -1.73 -13.86
N VAL A 141 -8.54 -1.85 -12.96
CA VAL A 141 -8.65 -2.52 -11.67
C VAL A 141 -9.07 -1.50 -10.61
N ASP A 142 -10.04 -1.84 -9.76
CA ASP A 142 -10.52 -0.95 -8.70
C ASP A 142 -9.59 -0.96 -7.49
N ILE A 143 -9.04 -2.14 -7.13
CA ILE A 143 -8.15 -2.32 -5.98
C ILE A 143 -7.01 -3.27 -6.35
N ALA A 144 -5.77 -2.89 -6.07
CA ALA A 144 -4.66 -3.83 -6.09
C ALA A 144 -4.09 -4.01 -4.66
N ILE A 145 -4.16 -5.23 -4.14
CA ILE A 145 -3.47 -5.60 -2.90
C ILE A 145 -2.02 -5.87 -3.24
N ARG A 146 -1.10 -5.27 -2.48
CA ARG A 146 0.34 -5.37 -2.73
C ARG A 146 1.09 -5.64 -1.43
N VAL A 147 2.27 -6.24 -1.56
CA VAL A 147 3.23 -6.42 -0.46
C VAL A 147 4.55 -5.81 -0.89
N ARG A 148 5.07 -4.87 -0.12
CA ARG A 148 6.33 -4.15 -0.43
C ARG A 148 7.09 -3.81 0.85
N PRO A 149 8.43 -3.81 0.80
CA PRO A 149 9.25 -3.23 1.86
C PRO A 149 9.11 -1.71 1.89
N ARG A 150 9.31 -1.09 3.06
CA ARG A 150 9.41 0.39 3.18
C ARG A 150 10.80 0.88 2.75
N PRO A 151 10.97 2.12 2.22
CA PRO A 151 9.92 3.07 1.88
C PRO A 151 9.13 2.61 0.65
N ILE A 152 7.84 2.90 0.64
CA ILE A 152 6.98 2.65 -0.52
C ILE A 152 7.12 3.86 -1.43
N GLU A 153 7.38 3.64 -2.71
CA GLU A 153 7.48 4.70 -3.73
C GLU A 153 6.17 5.48 -3.83
N ASP A 154 6.29 6.80 -3.96
CA ASP A 154 5.16 7.68 -4.22
C ASP A 154 4.51 7.32 -5.57
N SER A 155 3.20 7.40 -5.61
CA SER A 155 2.40 7.19 -6.81
C SER A 155 1.14 8.06 -6.75
N ASP A 156 0.53 8.33 -7.90
CA ASP A 156 -0.76 9.04 -7.98
C ASP A 156 -1.94 8.21 -7.42
N LEU A 157 -1.67 6.98 -6.98
CA LEU A 157 -2.65 6.09 -6.38
C LEU A 157 -2.79 6.37 -4.87
N VAL A 158 -4.00 6.27 -4.40
CA VAL A 158 -4.26 6.28 -2.95
C VAL A 158 -3.83 4.93 -2.37
N MET A 159 -3.10 4.98 -1.25
CA MET A 159 -2.65 3.81 -0.52
C MET A 159 -3.33 3.71 0.84
N ARG A 160 -3.80 2.52 1.17
CA ARG A 160 -4.26 2.13 2.51
C ARG A 160 -3.40 1.00 3.04
N VAL A 161 -2.66 1.25 4.11
CA VAL A 161 -1.93 0.20 4.82
C VAL A 161 -2.92 -0.71 5.52
N LEU A 162 -2.79 -2.01 5.32
CA LEU A 162 -3.63 -3.05 5.93
C LEU A 162 -2.90 -3.72 7.10
N ALA A 163 -1.63 -4.13 6.90
CA ALA A 163 -0.83 -4.76 7.94
C ALA A 163 0.66 -4.58 7.71
N ASP A 164 1.42 -4.74 8.79
CA ASP A 164 2.88 -4.91 8.78
C ASP A 164 3.20 -6.41 8.79
N ARG A 165 4.21 -6.85 8.03
CA ARG A 165 4.53 -8.26 7.82
C ARG A 165 5.98 -8.55 8.17
N ALA A 166 6.16 -9.26 9.29
CA ALA A 166 7.47 -9.72 9.71
C ALA A 166 7.88 -11.00 8.98
N HIS A 167 9.17 -11.12 8.70
CA HIS A 167 9.79 -12.29 8.07
C HIS A 167 10.84 -12.89 8.99
N ARG A 168 11.09 -14.19 8.82
CA ARG A 168 12.21 -14.90 9.42
C ARG A 168 12.85 -15.82 8.39
N LEU A 169 14.07 -16.26 8.70
CA LEU A 169 14.67 -17.39 8.02
C LEU A 169 14.27 -18.67 8.75
N PHE A 170 13.92 -19.69 7.99
CA PHE A 170 13.47 -20.99 8.51
C PHE A 170 14.25 -22.12 7.85
N ALA A 171 14.40 -23.21 8.59
CA ALA A 171 14.88 -24.47 8.08
C ALA A 171 14.21 -25.63 8.81
N SER A 172 14.19 -26.83 8.21
CA SER A 172 13.75 -28.03 8.92
C SER A 172 14.79 -28.50 9.93
N PRO A 173 14.39 -29.21 11.01
CA PRO A 173 15.31 -29.85 11.95
C PRO A 173 16.33 -30.77 11.25
N ALA A 174 15.92 -31.47 10.20
CA ALA A 174 16.80 -32.35 9.42
C ALA A 174 17.94 -31.57 8.72
N LEU A 175 17.64 -30.36 8.20
CA LEU A 175 18.67 -29.50 7.61
C LEU A 175 19.62 -28.97 8.70
N ILE A 176 19.08 -28.55 9.85
CA ILE A 176 19.88 -28.06 10.98
C ILE A 176 20.79 -29.17 11.52
N ALA A 177 20.28 -30.37 11.67
CA ALA A 177 21.11 -31.52 12.10
C ALA A 177 22.33 -31.81 11.16
N ARG A 178 22.14 -31.55 9.87
CA ARG A 178 23.18 -31.74 8.85
C ARG A 178 24.16 -30.55 8.76
N MET A 179 23.71 -29.34 8.94
CA MET A 179 24.50 -28.12 8.72
C MET A 179 25.03 -27.48 10.00
N GLY A 180 24.54 -27.90 11.17
CA GLY A 180 24.75 -27.25 12.46
C GLY A 180 23.72 -26.14 12.73
N THR A 181 23.68 -25.57 13.96
CA THR A 181 22.84 -24.44 14.31
C THR A 181 23.61 -23.14 14.04
N PRO A 182 23.16 -22.27 13.11
CA PRO A 182 23.90 -21.06 12.81
C PRO A 182 23.74 -20.05 13.96
N THR A 183 24.86 -19.47 14.39
CA THR A 183 24.92 -18.45 15.43
C THR A 183 25.13 -17.04 14.86
N ALA A 184 25.64 -16.95 13.64
CA ALA A 184 25.89 -15.70 12.94
C ALA A 184 25.41 -15.77 11.49
N PRO A 185 24.97 -14.64 10.90
CA PRO A 185 24.51 -14.59 9.51
C PRO A 185 25.51 -15.13 8.49
N SER A 186 26.81 -14.90 8.69
CA SER A 186 27.88 -15.35 7.78
C SER A 186 27.95 -16.87 7.60
N GLU A 187 27.53 -17.64 8.59
CA GLU A 187 27.51 -19.11 8.54
C GLU A 187 26.53 -19.64 7.51
N LEU A 188 25.44 -18.90 7.24
CA LEU A 188 24.42 -19.28 6.26
C LEU A 188 24.92 -19.22 4.81
N SER A 189 26.05 -18.60 4.53
CA SER A 189 26.62 -18.56 3.17
C SER A 189 26.96 -19.96 2.61
N ARG A 190 27.14 -20.94 3.48
CA ARG A 190 27.40 -22.33 3.12
C ARG A 190 26.15 -23.20 3.07
N TRP A 191 25.01 -22.66 3.44
CA TRP A 191 23.76 -23.39 3.46
C TRP A 191 23.09 -23.39 2.09
N PRO A 192 22.43 -24.48 1.70
CA PRO A 192 21.57 -24.46 0.54
C PRO A 192 20.40 -23.49 0.83
N GLY A 193 20.15 -22.57 -0.08
CA GLY A 193 19.08 -21.59 0.04
C GLY A 193 17.91 -21.86 -0.90
N LEU A 194 16.73 -21.37 -0.55
CA LEU A 194 15.54 -21.36 -1.39
C LEU A 194 15.21 -19.90 -1.73
N SER A 195 14.96 -19.61 -3.00
CA SER A 195 14.85 -18.23 -3.49
C SER A 195 13.48 -17.92 -4.09
N LEU A 196 12.85 -16.89 -3.55
CA LEU A 196 11.66 -16.27 -4.15
C LEU A 196 12.12 -15.27 -5.22
N SER A 197 12.16 -15.68 -6.46
CA SER A 197 12.64 -14.83 -7.55
C SER A 197 12.06 -15.22 -8.89
N ALA A 198 11.88 -14.23 -9.75
CA ALA A 198 11.49 -14.38 -11.15
C ALA A 198 12.72 -14.23 -12.08
N GLY A 199 13.83 -14.96 -11.79
CA GLY A 199 15.02 -14.98 -12.66
C GLY A 199 16.14 -14.01 -12.29
N LYS A 200 16.27 -13.61 -11.02
CA LYS A 200 17.46 -12.87 -10.55
C LYS A 200 18.68 -13.79 -10.54
N HIS A 201 19.84 -13.26 -10.91
CA HIS A 201 21.11 -14.00 -10.91
C HIS A 201 21.84 -13.95 -9.55
N ILE A 202 21.46 -13.01 -8.66
CA ILE A 202 22.06 -12.83 -7.34
C ILE A 202 21.03 -13.19 -6.29
N HIS A 203 21.37 -14.19 -5.46
CA HIS A 203 20.51 -14.65 -4.37
C HIS A 203 21.18 -14.30 -3.05
N ARG A 204 20.50 -13.50 -2.23
CA ARG A 204 20.99 -13.04 -0.94
C ARG A 204 19.85 -12.83 0.04
N TRP A 205 20.15 -12.97 1.32
CA TRP A 205 19.31 -12.50 2.43
C TRP A 205 19.91 -11.21 2.99
N GLU A 206 19.09 -10.19 3.14
CA GLU A 206 19.44 -8.96 3.84
C GLU A 206 18.84 -9.04 5.23
N LEU A 207 19.70 -9.05 6.27
CA LEU A 207 19.31 -9.26 7.65
C LEU A 207 19.65 -8.02 8.47
N TYR A 208 18.76 -7.68 9.39
CA TYR A 208 18.89 -6.59 10.33
C TYR A 208 18.94 -7.15 11.74
N GLY A 209 20.01 -6.86 12.46
CA GLY A 209 20.31 -7.38 13.77
C GLY A 209 20.23 -6.33 14.89
N PRO A 210 20.63 -6.70 16.11
CA PRO A 210 20.66 -5.80 17.25
C PRO A 210 21.51 -4.56 17.00
N GLN A 211 21.16 -3.45 17.66
CA GLN A 211 21.91 -2.17 17.61
C GLN A 211 22.08 -1.61 16.18
N GLY A 212 21.19 -1.97 15.24
CA GLY A 212 21.27 -1.50 13.86
C GLY A 212 22.28 -2.26 12.98
N ALA A 213 22.80 -3.40 13.45
CA ALA A 213 23.67 -4.25 12.66
C ALA A 213 22.98 -4.71 11.38
N ARG A 214 23.75 -4.84 10.30
CA ARG A 214 23.25 -5.32 8.99
C ARG A 214 24.18 -6.40 8.48
N ALA A 215 23.59 -7.41 7.87
CA ALA A 215 24.33 -8.48 7.19
C ALA A 215 23.68 -8.79 5.84
N GLU A 216 24.52 -9.01 4.85
CA GLU A 216 24.11 -9.50 3.54
C GLU A 216 24.75 -10.88 3.36
N VAL A 217 23.93 -11.90 3.15
CA VAL A 217 24.36 -13.28 3.04
C VAL A 217 24.02 -13.79 1.65
N HIS A 218 25.05 -13.99 0.83
CA HIS A 218 24.92 -14.64 -0.47
C HIS A 218 24.82 -16.15 -0.30
N PHE A 219 23.93 -16.77 -1.05
CA PHE A 219 23.73 -18.21 -1.00
C PHE A 219 23.56 -18.83 -2.40
N THR A 220 23.80 -20.11 -2.52
CA THR A 220 23.52 -20.87 -3.74
C THR A 220 22.11 -21.43 -3.67
N PRO A 221 21.20 -21.03 -4.58
CA PRO A 221 19.82 -21.51 -4.53
C PRO A 221 19.74 -22.97 -5.02
N ARG A 222 19.00 -23.79 -4.27
CA ARG A 222 18.63 -25.16 -4.66
C ARG A 222 17.27 -25.19 -5.38
N PHE A 223 16.42 -24.21 -5.09
CA PHE A 223 15.12 -24.04 -5.72
C PHE A 223 14.81 -22.55 -5.89
N ILE A 224 14.37 -22.18 -7.07
CA ILE A 224 13.99 -20.81 -7.45
C ILE A 224 12.56 -20.88 -7.96
N THR A 225 11.66 -20.12 -7.36
CA THR A 225 10.27 -20.03 -7.76
C THR A 225 9.66 -18.69 -7.34
N THR A 226 8.50 -18.34 -7.88
CA THR A 226 7.68 -17.19 -7.45
C THR A 226 6.59 -17.59 -6.47
N ASP A 227 6.53 -18.85 -6.06
CA ASP A 227 5.53 -19.40 -5.15
C ASP A 227 6.11 -19.69 -3.77
N MET A 228 5.64 -18.96 -2.76
CA MET A 228 6.11 -19.12 -1.37
C MET A 228 5.64 -20.42 -0.73
N LEU A 229 4.50 -20.99 -1.14
CA LEU A 229 4.02 -22.27 -0.60
C LEU A 229 4.94 -23.40 -1.05
N ALA A 230 5.32 -23.39 -2.33
CA ALA A 230 6.30 -24.37 -2.84
C ALA A 230 7.66 -24.25 -2.13
N LEU A 231 8.11 -23.01 -1.80
CA LEU A 231 9.34 -22.82 -1.01
C LEU A 231 9.20 -23.37 0.41
N ARG A 232 8.04 -23.17 1.05
CA ARG A 232 7.76 -23.70 2.38
C ARG A 232 7.85 -25.24 2.39
N GLU A 233 7.19 -25.89 1.45
CA GLU A 233 7.23 -27.37 1.33
C GLU A 233 8.66 -27.88 1.11
N ALA A 234 9.42 -27.20 0.27
CA ALA A 234 10.83 -27.54 0.05
C ALA A 234 11.69 -27.36 1.32
N ALA A 235 11.41 -26.34 2.13
CA ALA A 235 12.09 -26.10 3.40
C ALA A 235 11.76 -27.20 4.42
N ILE A 236 10.49 -27.61 4.54
CA ILE A 236 10.04 -28.72 5.39
C ILE A 236 10.76 -30.01 5.00
N ALA A 237 10.86 -30.28 3.71
CA ALA A 237 11.59 -31.43 3.16
C ALA A 237 13.12 -31.37 3.34
N GLY A 238 13.66 -30.30 3.94
CA GLY A 238 15.11 -30.16 4.21
C GLY A 238 15.96 -29.82 2.98
N VAL A 239 15.37 -29.28 1.92
CA VAL A 239 16.07 -28.91 0.68
C VAL A 239 16.97 -27.70 0.90
N GLY A 240 16.55 -26.73 1.72
CA GLY A 240 17.32 -25.52 1.98
C GLY A 240 16.67 -24.59 3.01
N ALA A 241 17.41 -23.57 3.44
CA ALA A 241 16.90 -22.48 4.25
C ALA A 241 16.05 -21.52 3.40
N VAL A 242 14.99 -20.97 3.99
CA VAL A 242 14.02 -20.12 3.31
C VAL A 242 13.68 -18.85 4.11
N GLN A 243 13.48 -17.75 3.43
CA GLN A 243 12.89 -16.54 3.99
C GLN A 243 11.38 -16.57 3.76
N LEU A 244 10.58 -16.58 4.83
CA LEU A 244 9.12 -16.54 4.76
C LEU A 244 8.55 -15.55 5.77
N PRO A 245 7.34 -15.03 5.51
CA PRO A 245 6.53 -14.39 6.55
C PRO A 245 6.27 -15.36 7.71
N ILE A 246 6.34 -14.86 8.93
CA ILE A 246 6.12 -15.68 10.14
C ILE A 246 4.76 -16.38 10.08
N LEU A 247 3.72 -15.66 9.66
CA LEU A 247 2.35 -16.21 9.56
C LEU A 247 2.23 -17.43 8.62
N MET A 248 3.10 -17.53 7.61
CA MET A 248 3.12 -18.69 6.70
C MET A 248 3.76 -19.92 7.31
N ALA A 249 4.55 -19.75 8.37
CA ALA A 249 5.25 -20.84 9.05
C ALA A 249 4.67 -21.14 10.43
N LYS A 250 3.59 -20.45 10.87
CA LYS A 250 3.01 -20.57 12.24
C LYS A 250 2.67 -22.01 12.60
N GLU A 251 1.96 -22.71 11.72
CA GLU A 251 1.57 -24.10 11.93
C GLU A 251 2.79 -25.05 11.94
N GLN A 252 3.72 -24.86 11.02
CA GLN A 252 4.93 -25.66 10.88
C GLN A 252 5.89 -25.45 12.05
N LEU A 253 5.95 -24.23 12.61
CA LEU A 253 6.68 -23.95 13.84
C LEU A 253 6.06 -24.69 15.03
N ALA A 254 4.73 -24.65 15.16
CA ALA A 254 4.02 -25.35 16.21
C ALA A 254 4.15 -26.87 16.11
N ALA A 255 4.19 -27.40 14.88
CA ALA A 255 4.40 -28.83 14.60
C ALA A 255 5.88 -29.28 14.70
N GLY A 256 6.82 -28.32 14.84
CA GLY A 256 8.25 -28.64 14.84
C GLY A 256 8.82 -29.04 13.48
N GLU A 257 8.11 -28.81 12.40
CA GLU A 257 8.52 -29.09 11.03
C GLU A 257 9.53 -28.04 10.52
N LEU A 258 9.41 -26.81 11.00
CA LEU A 258 10.33 -25.71 10.74
C LEU A 258 10.82 -25.10 12.05
N VAL A 259 12.05 -24.57 12.01
CA VAL A 259 12.68 -23.84 13.12
C VAL A 259 13.15 -22.50 12.58
N ALA A 260 12.93 -21.42 13.34
CA ALA A 260 13.47 -20.12 13.02
C ALA A 260 14.99 -20.09 13.25
N LEU A 261 15.71 -19.54 12.29
CA LEU A 261 17.16 -19.39 12.35
C LEU A 261 17.54 -17.99 12.84
N LEU A 262 18.71 -17.88 13.48
CA LEU A 262 19.35 -16.60 13.86
C LEU A 262 18.45 -15.70 14.72
N GLU A 263 18.25 -16.07 15.96
CA GLU A 263 17.54 -15.22 16.91
C GLU A 263 18.14 -13.81 16.97
N GLY A 264 17.26 -12.79 16.94
CA GLY A 264 17.66 -11.38 16.93
C GLY A 264 18.04 -10.84 15.54
N TRP A 265 18.06 -11.67 14.49
CA TRP A 265 18.28 -11.23 13.10
C TRP A 265 17.01 -11.44 12.28
N GLU A 266 16.55 -10.38 11.64
CA GLU A 266 15.30 -10.39 10.86
C GLU A 266 15.54 -9.86 9.46
N PRO A 267 14.93 -10.48 8.44
CA PRO A 267 14.78 -9.86 7.13
C PRO A 267 13.97 -8.56 7.25
N ARG A 268 14.07 -7.73 6.24
CA ARG A 268 13.31 -6.48 6.16
C ARG A 268 11.81 -6.76 6.24
N ARG A 269 11.13 -5.99 7.10
CA ARG A 269 9.67 -6.06 7.18
C ARG A 269 9.02 -5.55 5.91
N GLU A 270 7.89 -6.12 5.57
CA GLU A 270 7.07 -5.69 4.44
C GLU A 270 5.71 -5.17 4.92
N VAL A 271 5.08 -4.38 4.09
CA VAL A 271 3.75 -3.82 4.33
C VAL A 271 2.76 -4.40 3.34
N ILE A 272 1.67 -4.97 3.87
CA ILE A 272 0.49 -5.32 3.08
C ILE A 272 -0.33 -4.04 2.95
N HIS A 273 -0.64 -3.63 1.72
CA HIS A 273 -1.40 -2.42 1.46
C HIS A 273 -2.30 -2.58 0.24
N ALA A 274 -3.42 -1.89 0.26
CA ALA A 274 -4.30 -1.73 -0.88
C ALA A 274 -3.96 -0.41 -1.60
N VAL A 275 -3.94 -0.42 -2.93
CA VAL A 275 -3.85 0.79 -3.75
C VAL A 275 -5.04 0.86 -4.69
N PHE A 276 -5.52 2.07 -4.93
CA PHE A 276 -6.68 2.36 -5.78
C PHE A 276 -6.56 3.76 -6.39
N PRO A 277 -7.23 4.06 -7.54
CA PRO A 277 -6.95 5.25 -8.36
C PRO A 277 -7.21 6.58 -7.68
N SER A 278 -8.26 6.70 -6.84
CA SER A 278 -8.62 7.95 -6.19
C SER A 278 -9.59 7.71 -5.04
N ARG A 279 -9.58 8.59 -4.03
CA ARG A 279 -10.65 8.64 -3.03
C ARG A 279 -11.91 9.32 -3.56
N ARG A 280 -11.78 10.20 -4.57
CA ARG A 280 -12.92 10.88 -5.21
C ARG A 280 -13.68 9.91 -6.08
N GLY A 281 -15.00 9.79 -5.85
CA GLY A 281 -15.87 8.92 -6.63
C GLY A 281 -15.62 7.42 -6.42
N LEU A 282 -15.02 7.02 -5.30
CA LEU A 282 -14.87 5.60 -4.97
C LEU A 282 -16.26 4.97 -4.83
N LEU A 283 -16.52 3.92 -5.59
CA LEU A 283 -17.78 3.19 -5.51
C LEU A 283 -18.00 2.70 -4.06
N PRO A 284 -19.24 2.76 -3.54
CA PRO A 284 -19.54 2.29 -2.18
C PRO A 284 -19.06 0.86 -1.91
N SER A 285 -19.14 -0.04 -2.90
CA SER A 285 -18.64 -1.42 -2.83
C SER A 285 -17.11 -1.51 -2.69
N VAL A 286 -16.36 -0.64 -3.39
CA VAL A 286 -14.90 -0.58 -3.31
C VAL A 286 -14.47 -0.08 -1.93
N ARG A 287 -15.10 0.99 -1.43
CA ARG A 287 -14.85 1.53 -0.10
C ARG A 287 -15.14 0.49 0.99
N ALA A 288 -16.33 -0.12 0.94
CA ALA A 288 -16.73 -1.15 1.89
C ALA A 288 -15.73 -2.32 1.93
N LEU A 289 -15.18 -2.72 0.78
CA LEU A 289 -14.18 -3.77 0.72
C LEU A 289 -12.85 -3.35 1.36
N VAL A 290 -12.37 -2.12 1.09
CA VAL A 290 -11.12 -1.60 1.70
C VAL A 290 -11.26 -1.48 3.21
N ASP A 291 -12.37 -0.94 3.70
CA ASP A 291 -12.64 -0.79 5.14
C ASP A 291 -12.77 -2.17 5.81
N PHE A 292 -13.51 -3.10 5.19
CA PHE A 292 -13.66 -4.47 5.69
C PHE A 292 -12.30 -5.19 5.82
N LEU A 293 -11.44 -5.10 4.79
CA LEU A 293 -10.10 -5.69 4.84
C LEU A 293 -9.23 -5.04 5.92
N THR A 294 -9.35 -3.72 6.10
CA THR A 294 -8.64 -3.00 7.17
C THR A 294 -9.03 -3.53 8.55
N ASP A 295 -10.34 -3.71 8.79
CA ASP A 295 -10.87 -4.22 10.06
C ASP A 295 -10.48 -5.70 10.31
N GLU A 296 -10.53 -6.54 9.28
CA GLU A 296 -10.13 -7.95 9.41
C GLU A 296 -8.64 -8.08 9.73
N TYR A 297 -7.77 -7.27 9.10
CA TYR A 297 -6.35 -7.26 9.42
C TYR A 297 -6.06 -6.69 10.82
N ALA A 298 -6.81 -5.68 11.28
CA ALA A 298 -6.67 -5.16 12.63
C ALA A 298 -7.00 -6.24 13.70
N ARG A 299 -8.06 -7.01 13.49
CA ARG A 299 -8.42 -8.13 14.38
C ARG A 299 -7.36 -9.23 14.42
N MET A 300 -6.77 -9.56 13.27
CA MET A 300 -5.67 -10.54 13.20
C MET A 300 -4.40 -10.09 13.93
N ALA A 301 -4.19 -8.80 14.09
CA ALA A 301 -3.03 -8.27 14.81
C ALA A 301 -3.19 -8.35 16.35
N GLU A 302 -4.45 -8.47 16.83
CA GLU A 302 -4.79 -8.60 18.23
C GLU A 302 -4.76 -10.08 18.72
N GLU A 303 -4.81 -11.05 17.78
CA GLU A 303 -4.68 -12.50 18.03
C GLU A 303 -3.21 -12.98 17.94
#